data_9ad6a84c379d573eee7b0554e81e475c
#
_entry.id   9ad6a84c379d573eee7b0554e81e475c
#
_cell.length_a   1.000
_cell.length_b   1.000
_cell.length_c   1.000
_cell.angle_alpha   90.00
_cell.angle_beta   90.00
_cell.angle_gamma   90.00
#
_symmetry.space_group_name_H-M   'P 1'
#
loop_
_entity.id
_entity.type
_entity.pdbx_description
1 polymer ?
#
loop_
_entity_poly.entity_id
_entity_poly.type
_entity_poly.pdbx_seq_one_letter_code
_entity_poly.pdbx_strand_id
1 'polypeptide(L)'
;ELLVETLEKYLSGMITPVAQPDEGAVYAPMLKKDDGLLDFNQNADALERKIRAYTPWPGAYFLYGGQPLKVKQASVVLDDSLIAGETGVINQLPAVGTGKGALILQEVQPAGKKMMSGKDFLRGARDWVSA
;
A
#
# COMPACT_ATOMS: atom_id res chain seq x y z
N GLU A 1 -12.08 0.28 25.93
CA GLU A 1 -11.79 1.21 27.04
C GLU A 1 -12.58 2.52 26.86
N LEU A 2 -12.26 3.37 25.88
CA LEU A 2 -12.91 4.68 25.68
C LEU A 2 -14.45 4.63 25.62
N LEU A 3 -15.02 3.64 24.88
CA LEU A 3 -16.47 3.49 24.76
C LEU A 3 -17.14 3.22 26.13
N VAL A 4 -16.55 2.35 26.94
CA VAL A 4 -17.13 1.97 28.26
C VAL A 4 -17.13 3.17 29.20
N GLU A 5 -16.00 3.86 29.29
CA GLU A 5 -15.86 5.07 30.14
C GLU A 5 -16.77 6.20 29.69
N THR A 6 -16.93 6.38 28.37
CA THR A 6 -17.77 7.43 27.80
C THR A 6 -19.26 7.10 27.98
N LEU A 7 -19.63 5.82 27.83
CA LEU A 7 -21.03 5.41 27.94
C LEU A 7 -21.59 5.62 29.34
N GLU A 8 -20.84 5.29 30.39
CA GLU A 8 -21.25 5.53 31.78
C GLU A 8 -21.50 7.03 32.05
N LYS A 9 -20.59 7.88 31.56
CA LYS A 9 -20.71 9.34 31.72
C LYS A 9 -21.88 9.91 30.90
N TYR A 10 -22.12 9.36 29.71
CA TYR A 10 -23.24 9.76 28.88
C TYR A 10 -24.60 9.37 29.50
N LEU A 11 -24.73 8.11 29.96
CA LEU A 11 -25.97 7.63 30.57
C LEU A 11 -26.29 8.31 31.92
N SER A 12 -25.26 8.73 32.64
CA SER A 12 -25.43 9.51 33.89
C SER A 12 -25.66 11.00 33.66
N GLY A 13 -25.65 11.48 32.42
CA GLY A 13 -25.83 12.88 32.05
C GLY A 13 -24.64 13.78 32.36
N MET A 14 -23.47 13.21 32.70
CA MET A 14 -22.24 13.98 32.97
C MET A 14 -21.61 14.58 31.72
N ILE A 15 -21.89 14.02 30.54
CA ILE A 15 -21.44 14.54 29.25
C ILE A 15 -22.64 14.70 28.31
N THR A 16 -22.61 15.82 27.55
CA THR A 16 -23.62 16.09 26.54
C THR A 16 -22.98 15.94 25.16
N PRO A 17 -23.66 15.26 24.19
CA PRO A 17 -23.17 15.16 22.82
C PRO A 17 -23.02 16.54 22.18
N VAL A 18 -21.92 16.75 21.47
CA VAL A 18 -21.68 17.95 20.69
C VAL A 18 -21.77 17.59 19.21
N ALA A 19 -22.52 18.36 18.44
CA ALA A 19 -22.60 18.17 17.01
C ALA A 19 -21.22 18.32 16.38
N GLN A 20 -20.87 17.40 15.47
CA GLN A 20 -19.62 17.51 14.71
C GLN A 20 -19.70 18.74 13.81
N PRO A 21 -18.65 19.62 13.78
CA PRO A 21 -18.63 20.74 12.85
C PRO A 21 -18.55 20.24 11.38
N ASP A 22 -19.25 20.92 10.48
CA ASP A 22 -19.18 20.61 9.05
C ASP A 22 -17.85 21.04 8.43
N GLU A 23 -17.20 22.04 9.01
CA GLU A 23 -15.89 22.51 8.57
C GLU A 23 -14.82 21.44 8.79
N GLY A 24 -14.12 21.07 7.71
CA GLY A 24 -13.10 20.01 7.73
C GLY A 24 -13.66 18.57 7.67
N ALA A 25 -14.97 18.40 7.56
CA ALA A 25 -15.57 17.08 7.38
C ALA A 25 -15.15 16.50 6.02
N VAL A 26 -14.59 15.27 6.04
CA VAL A 26 -14.18 14.55 4.83
C VAL A 26 -14.99 13.26 4.72
N TYR A 27 -15.59 13.04 3.56
CA TYR A 27 -16.28 11.79 3.29
C TYR A 27 -15.27 10.66 3.06
N ALA A 28 -15.34 9.61 3.86
CA ALA A 28 -14.56 8.40 3.69
C ALA A 28 -15.42 7.33 3.00
N PRO A 29 -15.30 7.15 1.68
CA PRO A 29 -16.09 6.15 0.96
C PRO A 29 -15.69 4.73 1.36
N MET A 30 -16.59 3.78 1.14
CA MET A 30 -16.29 2.36 1.34
C MET A 30 -15.19 1.91 0.37
N LEU A 31 -14.15 1.28 0.91
CA LEU A 31 -13.05 0.75 0.12
C LEU A 31 -13.54 -0.35 -0.82
N LYS A 32 -13.01 -0.37 -2.04
CA LYS A 32 -13.25 -1.38 -3.07
C LYS A 32 -11.96 -2.11 -3.40
N LYS A 33 -12.08 -3.28 -4.01
CA LYS A 33 -10.91 -4.08 -4.40
C LYS A 33 -9.97 -3.33 -5.35
N ASP A 34 -10.54 -2.56 -6.28
CA ASP A 34 -9.78 -1.82 -7.30
C ASP A 34 -9.01 -0.63 -6.71
N ASP A 35 -9.40 -0.15 -5.53
CA ASP A 35 -8.64 0.88 -4.82
C ASP A 35 -7.24 0.40 -4.44
N GLY A 36 -7.02 -0.92 -4.38
CA GLY A 36 -5.71 -1.53 -4.16
C GLY A 36 -4.72 -1.39 -5.32
N LEU A 37 -5.16 -1.01 -6.52
CA LEU A 37 -4.25 -0.83 -7.65
C LEU A 37 -3.25 0.30 -7.37
N LEU A 38 -1.96 0.01 -7.54
CA LEU A 38 -0.89 0.97 -7.39
C LEU A 38 -0.71 1.77 -8.68
N ASP A 39 -0.75 3.08 -8.58
CA ASP A 39 -0.43 4.03 -9.66
C ASP A 39 0.98 4.57 -9.43
N PHE A 40 1.94 4.08 -10.17
CA PHE A 40 3.36 4.44 -10.03
C PHE A 40 3.69 5.87 -10.46
N ASN A 41 2.78 6.64 -11.02
CA ASN A 41 2.97 8.07 -11.21
C ASN A 41 2.95 8.85 -9.88
N GLN A 42 2.46 8.26 -8.81
CA GLN A 42 2.54 8.82 -7.46
C GLN A 42 3.94 8.65 -6.87
N ASN A 43 4.25 9.42 -5.81
CA ASN A 43 5.53 9.31 -5.12
C ASN A 43 5.64 8.01 -4.32
N ALA A 44 6.85 7.47 -4.17
CA ALA A 44 7.12 6.24 -3.44
C ALA A 44 6.58 6.25 -2.00
N ASP A 45 6.71 7.39 -1.28
CA ASP A 45 6.17 7.53 0.09
C ASP A 45 4.64 7.40 0.15
N ALA A 46 3.92 7.93 -0.85
CA ALA A 46 2.47 7.82 -0.91
C ALA A 46 2.04 6.37 -1.17
N LEU A 47 2.76 5.68 -2.07
CA LEU A 47 2.49 4.28 -2.39
C LEU A 47 2.83 3.35 -1.23
N GLU A 48 3.93 3.59 -0.51
CA GLU A 48 4.29 2.82 0.70
C GLU A 48 3.20 2.94 1.76
N ARG A 49 2.74 4.16 2.05
CA ARG A 49 1.61 4.38 2.97
C ARG A 49 0.34 3.67 2.52
N LYS A 50 0.04 3.68 1.21
CA LYS A 50 -1.10 2.97 0.63
C LYS A 50 -0.98 1.46 0.82
N ILE A 51 0.20 0.87 0.55
CA ILE A 51 0.47 -0.55 0.77
C ILE A 51 0.20 -0.94 2.23
N ARG A 52 0.73 -0.16 3.15
CA ARG A 52 0.57 -0.39 4.59
C ARG A 52 -0.88 -0.21 5.06
N ALA A 53 -1.56 0.84 4.61
CA ALA A 53 -2.94 1.13 4.97
C ALA A 53 -3.93 0.08 4.42
N TYR A 54 -3.65 -0.50 3.26
CA TYR A 54 -4.53 -1.47 2.60
C TYR A 54 -4.23 -2.93 2.97
N THR A 55 -3.25 -3.16 3.83
CA THR A 55 -2.96 -4.50 4.35
C THR A 55 -3.81 -4.77 5.60
N PRO A 56 -4.55 -5.88 5.69
CA PRO A 56 -4.65 -7.00 4.75
C PRO A 56 -5.67 -6.81 3.62
N TRP A 57 -6.58 -5.86 3.71
CA TRP A 57 -7.66 -5.64 2.75
C TRP A 57 -7.83 -4.15 2.41
N PRO A 58 -8.05 -3.82 1.13
CA PRO A 58 -8.22 -4.67 -0.07
C PRO A 58 -6.94 -5.34 -0.56
N GLY A 59 -5.79 -4.95 -0.03
CA GLY A 59 -4.47 -5.36 -0.48
C GLY A 59 -3.99 -4.53 -1.66
N ALA A 60 -2.75 -4.05 -1.59
CA ALA A 60 -2.12 -3.31 -2.69
C ALA A 60 -1.60 -4.28 -3.76
N TYR A 61 -1.74 -3.91 -5.03
CA TYR A 61 -1.28 -4.73 -6.16
C TYR A 61 -1.00 -3.89 -7.40
N PHE A 62 -0.27 -4.45 -8.34
CA PHE A 62 -0.14 -3.95 -9.71
C PHE A 62 -0.10 -5.12 -10.70
N LEU A 63 -0.16 -4.83 -11.99
CA LEU A 63 -0.10 -5.87 -13.02
C LEU A 63 1.35 -6.09 -13.46
N TYR A 64 1.82 -7.31 -13.30
CA TYR A 64 3.11 -7.77 -13.80
C TYR A 64 2.88 -8.94 -14.76
N GLY A 65 3.34 -8.81 -16.01
CA GLY A 65 3.05 -9.80 -17.05
C GLY A 65 1.55 -10.02 -17.26
N GLY A 66 0.71 -9.00 -17.09
CA GLY A 66 -0.74 -9.09 -17.21
C GLY A 66 -1.45 -9.78 -16.04
N GLN A 67 -0.71 -10.20 -15.00
CA GLN A 67 -1.27 -10.86 -13.81
C GLN A 67 -1.08 -9.99 -12.56
N PRO A 68 -2.00 -10.03 -11.60
CA PRO A 68 -1.86 -9.26 -10.37
C PRO A 68 -0.71 -9.79 -9.51
N LEU A 69 0.24 -8.90 -9.23
CA LEU A 69 1.28 -9.08 -8.22
C LEU A 69 0.89 -8.25 -6.99
N LYS A 70 0.50 -8.92 -5.91
CA LYS A 70 0.20 -8.24 -4.65
C LYS A 70 1.49 -7.86 -3.94
N VAL A 71 1.50 -6.65 -3.37
CA VAL A 71 2.60 -6.14 -2.55
C VAL A 71 2.10 -6.03 -1.11
N LYS A 72 2.70 -6.79 -0.21
CA LYS A 72 2.34 -6.76 1.21
C LYS A 72 3.26 -5.83 2.00
N GLN A 73 4.53 -5.78 1.63
CA GLN A 73 5.52 -4.94 2.27
C GLN A 73 6.47 -4.35 1.23
N ALA A 74 6.70 -3.06 1.35
CA ALA A 74 7.67 -2.32 0.56
C ALA A 74 8.41 -1.31 1.42
N SER A 75 9.55 -0.84 0.94
CA SER A 75 10.27 0.30 1.51
C SER A 75 10.58 1.32 0.42
N VAL A 76 10.77 2.55 0.82
CA VAL A 76 11.08 3.66 -0.07
C VAL A 76 12.59 3.81 -0.19
N VAL A 77 13.06 4.10 -1.40
CA VAL A 77 14.42 4.57 -1.65
C VAL A 77 14.36 5.84 -2.51
N LEU A 78 15.21 6.80 -2.17
CA LEU A 78 15.37 8.04 -2.97
C LEU A 78 16.34 7.74 -4.13
N ASP A 79 15.86 7.03 -5.11
CA ASP A 79 16.59 6.64 -6.31
C ASP A 79 15.66 6.83 -7.50
N ASP A 80 16.01 7.75 -8.36
CA ASP A 80 15.25 8.11 -9.56
C ASP A 80 15.85 7.47 -10.83
N SER A 81 16.66 6.43 -10.69
CA SER A 81 17.25 5.70 -11.83
C SER A 81 16.22 4.92 -12.65
N LEU A 82 15.08 4.58 -12.06
CA LEU A 82 13.95 3.92 -12.71
C LEU A 82 12.84 4.95 -12.97
N ILE A 83 12.31 4.97 -14.18
CA ILE A 83 11.12 5.78 -14.47
C ILE A 83 9.86 5.15 -13.86
N ALA A 84 8.79 5.95 -13.73
CA ALA A 84 7.53 5.49 -13.11
C ALA A 84 6.98 4.24 -13.82
N GLY A 85 6.78 3.15 -13.06
CA GLY A 85 6.31 1.85 -13.54
C GLY A 85 7.41 0.93 -14.09
N GLU A 86 8.63 1.42 -14.27
CA GLU A 86 9.76 0.60 -14.69
C GLU A 86 10.19 -0.34 -13.55
N THR A 87 10.42 -1.60 -13.89
CA THR A 87 10.90 -2.61 -12.94
C THR A 87 12.42 -2.74 -13.02
N GLY A 88 13.05 -2.91 -11.86
CA GLY A 88 14.49 -3.02 -11.75
C GLY A 88 14.92 -3.75 -10.48
N VAL A 89 16.21 -3.74 -10.20
CA VAL A 89 16.77 -4.36 -8.99
C VAL A 89 17.58 -3.32 -8.23
N ILE A 90 17.17 -3.03 -6.99
CA ILE A 90 17.89 -2.15 -6.08
C ILE A 90 18.19 -2.94 -4.80
N ASN A 91 19.42 -2.91 -4.31
CA ASN A 91 19.85 -3.64 -3.11
C ASN A 91 19.51 -5.16 -3.16
N GLN A 92 19.64 -5.77 -4.34
CA GLN A 92 19.33 -7.20 -4.58
C GLN A 92 17.85 -7.59 -4.35
N LEU A 93 16.96 -6.61 -4.35
CA LEU A 93 15.52 -6.78 -4.23
C LEU A 93 14.79 -6.20 -5.46
N PRO A 94 13.61 -6.72 -5.79
CA PRO A 94 12.82 -6.15 -6.87
C PRO A 94 12.40 -4.73 -6.50
N ALA A 95 12.56 -3.82 -7.44
CA ALA A 95 12.19 -2.42 -7.28
C ALA A 95 11.31 -1.96 -8.44
N VAL A 96 10.48 -0.96 -8.18
CA VAL A 96 9.66 -0.30 -9.20
C VAL A 96 9.83 1.21 -9.06
N GLY A 97 10.16 1.86 -10.16
CA GLY A 97 10.26 3.32 -10.25
C GLY A 97 8.90 3.97 -10.00
N THR A 98 8.92 5.16 -9.43
CA THR A 98 7.71 5.93 -9.12
C THR A 98 7.83 7.36 -9.61
N GLY A 99 6.82 8.20 -9.43
CA GLY A 99 6.87 9.61 -9.78
C GLY A 99 7.98 10.39 -9.05
N LYS A 100 8.43 9.87 -7.90
CA LYS A 100 9.61 10.34 -7.17
C LYS A 100 10.13 9.22 -6.28
N GLY A 101 11.38 8.82 -6.45
CA GLY A 101 11.99 7.69 -5.79
C GLY A 101 11.51 6.34 -6.35
N ALA A 102 11.85 5.26 -5.68
CA ALA A 102 11.44 3.92 -6.05
C ALA A 102 10.92 3.13 -4.84
N LEU A 103 10.07 2.13 -5.11
CA LEU A 103 9.62 1.15 -4.13
C LEU A 103 10.47 -0.11 -4.25
N ILE A 104 11.08 -0.52 -3.15
CA ILE A 104 11.71 -1.84 -3.01
C ILE A 104 10.67 -2.80 -2.46
N LEU A 105 10.39 -3.87 -3.17
CA LEU A 105 9.37 -4.85 -2.82
C LEU A 105 9.97 -5.93 -1.90
N GLN A 106 9.57 -5.93 -0.64
CA GLN A 106 10.10 -6.85 0.39
C GLN A 106 9.32 -8.15 0.47
N GLU A 107 7.99 -8.06 0.48
CA GLU A 107 7.08 -9.22 0.46
C GLU A 107 6.05 -9.06 -0.65
N VAL A 108 5.94 -10.07 -1.50
CA VAL A 108 5.03 -10.09 -2.65
C VAL A 108 4.29 -11.42 -2.78
N GLN A 109 3.15 -11.37 -3.45
CA GLN A 109 2.38 -12.57 -3.77
C GLN A 109 1.99 -12.55 -5.24
N PRO A 110 2.66 -13.33 -6.10
CA PRO A 110 2.21 -13.55 -7.47
C PRO A 110 0.88 -14.29 -7.53
N ALA A 111 0.12 -14.08 -8.62
CA ALA A 111 -1.15 -14.76 -8.83
C ALA A 111 -1.01 -16.29 -8.72
N GLY A 112 -1.89 -16.90 -7.94
CA GLY A 112 -1.90 -18.36 -7.73
C GLY A 112 -0.75 -18.93 -6.88
N LYS A 113 0.12 -18.07 -6.32
CA LYS A 113 1.25 -18.50 -5.47
C LYS A 113 1.07 -18.03 -4.02
N LYS A 114 1.88 -18.61 -3.13
CA LYS A 114 1.98 -18.15 -1.74
C LYS A 114 2.78 -16.85 -1.67
N MET A 115 2.60 -16.12 -0.58
CA MET A 115 3.44 -14.99 -0.22
C MET A 115 4.91 -15.42 -0.13
N MET A 116 5.81 -14.60 -0.65
CA MET A 116 7.24 -14.86 -0.68
C MET A 116 8.04 -13.57 -0.52
N SER A 117 9.32 -13.71 -0.15
CA SER A 117 10.23 -12.57 -0.11
C SER A 117 10.48 -12.02 -1.53
N GLY A 118 10.78 -10.72 -1.64
CA GLY A 118 11.20 -10.13 -2.91
C GLY A 118 12.42 -10.83 -3.52
N LYS A 119 13.35 -11.29 -2.68
CA LYS A 119 14.53 -12.04 -3.13
C LYS A 119 14.15 -13.39 -3.77
N ASP A 120 13.21 -14.11 -3.19
CA ASP A 120 12.75 -15.39 -3.76
C ASP A 120 11.93 -15.17 -5.02
N PHE A 121 11.14 -14.08 -5.05
CA PHE A 121 10.42 -13.67 -6.26
C PHE A 121 11.38 -13.44 -7.44
N LEU A 122 12.47 -12.69 -7.26
CA LEU A 122 13.46 -12.42 -8.32
C LEU A 122 14.09 -13.70 -8.91
N ARG A 123 14.28 -14.75 -8.11
CA ARG A 123 14.83 -16.03 -8.61
C ARG A 123 13.93 -16.69 -9.66
N GLY A 124 12.64 -16.40 -9.62
CA GLY A 124 11.66 -16.97 -10.56
C GLY A 124 11.15 -15.98 -11.61
N ALA A 125 11.38 -14.70 -11.44
CA ALA A 125 10.89 -13.63 -12.31
C ALA A 125 11.97 -13.21 -13.33
N ARG A 126 12.17 -14.04 -14.35
CA ARG A 126 13.23 -13.86 -15.37
C ARG A 126 13.07 -12.56 -16.16
N ASP A 127 11.82 -12.11 -16.35
CA ASP A 127 11.48 -10.92 -17.13
C ASP A 127 11.28 -9.69 -16.24
N TRP A 128 11.76 -9.74 -14.98
CA TRP A 128 11.60 -8.62 -14.04
C TRP A 128 12.39 -7.38 -14.46
N VAL A 129 13.57 -7.58 -14.97
CA VAL A 129 14.37 -6.51 -15.57
C VAL A 129 14.20 -6.66 -17.09
N SER A 130 13.39 -5.80 -17.68
CA SER A 130 13.33 -5.71 -19.14
C SER A 130 14.70 -5.23 -19.65
N ALA A 131 15.31 -5.97 -20.53
CA ALA A 131 16.53 -5.58 -21.23
C ALA A 131 16.27 -4.38 -22.14
#